data_b57556b493c3429a87891bcad0e6c163
#
_entry.id   b57556b493c3429a87891bcad0e6c163
#
_cell.length_a   1.000
_cell.length_b   1.000
_cell.length_c   1.000
_cell.angle_alpha   90.00
_cell.angle_beta   90.00
_cell.angle_gamma   90.00
#
_symmetry.space_group_name_H-M   'P 1'
#
loop_
_entity.id
_entity.type
_entity.pdbx_description
1 polymer ?
#
loop_
_entity_poly.entity_id
_entity_poly.type
_entity_poly.pdbx_seq_one_letter_code
_entity_poly.pdbx_strand_id
1 'polypeptide(L)'
;SRAAALAKIASLAKIPVITTASVPQGPNGPLIPEIHANAPHAQYVARKGEINAWDNPEFVAAVKATGRKTLIIAGTITSVCMAFPSISAVADGYKVFAVIDASGTYSKMAQEITLARVVQAGVVPMDTAAVASEIQRTWNREDAGEWAEVYTHIFPAYQLLIESYSKAQ
;
A
#
# COMPACT_ATOMS: atom_id res chain seq x y z
N SER A 1 0.11 2.76 -11.62
CA SER A 1 -0.94 2.60 -10.59
C SER A 1 -0.46 3.10 -9.24
N ARG A 2 -1.41 3.40 -8.38
CA ARG A 2 -1.09 3.87 -7.01
C ARG A 2 -0.47 2.77 -6.15
N ALA A 3 -0.82 1.51 -6.39
CA ALA A 3 -0.17 0.38 -5.73
C ALA A 3 1.30 0.28 -6.11
N ALA A 4 1.64 0.48 -7.37
CA ALA A 4 3.03 0.54 -7.84
C ALA A 4 3.77 1.73 -7.25
N ALA A 5 3.12 2.90 -7.13
CA ALA A 5 3.69 4.07 -6.48
C ALA A 5 3.99 3.79 -5.00
N LEU A 6 3.07 3.12 -4.31
CA LEU A 6 3.28 2.73 -2.90
C LEU A 6 4.48 1.80 -2.75
N ALA A 7 4.65 0.84 -3.67
CA ALA A 7 5.81 -0.04 -3.71
C ALA A 7 7.12 0.76 -3.91
N LYS A 8 7.12 1.75 -4.79
CA LYS A 8 8.28 2.61 -5.04
C LYS A 8 8.63 3.46 -3.80
N ILE A 9 7.62 3.97 -3.10
CA ILE A 9 7.82 4.68 -1.83
C ILE A 9 8.59 3.80 -0.84
N ALA A 10 8.17 2.55 -0.70
CA ALA A 10 8.83 1.60 0.20
C ALA A 10 10.29 1.34 -0.21
N SER A 11 10.58 1.26 -1.51
CA SER A 11 11.95 1.10 -2.01
C SER A 11 12.82 2.32 -1.69
N LEU A 12 12.31 3.53 -1.94
CA LEU A 12 13.05 4.76 -1.67
C LEU A 12 13.34 4.94 -0.18
N ALA A 13 12.39 4.56 0.66
CA ALA A 13 12.51 4.70 2.12
C ALA A 13 13.13 3.46 2.79
N LYS A 14 13.47 2.43 2.03
CA LYS A 14 14.05 1.16 2.53
C LYS A 14 13.14 0.49 3.58
N ILE A 15 11.85 0.49 3.32
CA ILE A 15 10.85 -0.12 4.18
C ILE A 15 10.65 -1.59 3.74
N PRO A 16 10.61 -2.57 4.66
CA PRO A 16 10.29 -3.94 4.32
C PRO A 16 8.91 -4.04 3.65
N VAL A 17 8.80 -4.90 2.65
CA VAL A 17 7.55 -5.11 1.91
C VAL A 17 7.20 -6.60 1.94
N ILE A 18 5.98 -6.92 2.35
CA ILE A 18 5.41 -8.26 2.28
C ILE A 18 4.25 -8.21 1.30
N THR A 19 4.27 -9.07 0.31
CA THR A 19 3.19 -9.22 -0.65
C THR A 19 2.56 -10.60 -0.56
N THR A 20 1.29 -10.70 -0.92
CA THR A 20 0.57 -11.97 -0.83
C THR A 20 -0.61 -12.02 -1.81
N ALA A 21 -0.94 -13.23 -2.25
CA ALA A 21 -2.14 -13.51 -3.03
C ALA A 21 -2.83 -14.75 -2.45
N SER A 22 -4.18 -14.77 -2.49
CA SER A 22 -4.96 -15.84 -1.88
C SER A 22 -4.83 -17.18 -2.63
N VAL A 23 -5.04 -17.15 -3.93
CA VAL A 23 -4.90 -18.30 -4.84
C VAL A 23 -4.33 -17.75 -6.15
N PRO A 24 -3.00 -17.66 -6.29
CA PRO A 24 -2.40 -17.02 -7.48
C PRO A 24 -2.71 -17.74 -8.81
N GLN A 25 -3.04 -19.04 -8.76
CA GLN A 25 -3.44 -19.80 -9.93
C GLN A 25 -4.96 -19.75 -10.19
N GLY A 26 -5.72 -19.10 -9.34
CA GLY A 26 -7.19 -18.99 -9.45
C GLY A 26 -7.63 -17.79 -10.28
N PRO A 27 -8.95 -17.57 -10.36
CA PRO A 27 -9.54 -16.48 -11.14
C PRO A 27 -9.06 -15.08 -10.77
N ASN A 28 -8.68 -14.86 -9.52
CA ASN A 28 -8.17 -13.56 -9.08
C ASN A 28 -6.73 -13.30 -9.53
N GLY A 29 -6.04 -14.33 -9.98
CA GLY A 29 -4.71 -14.24 -10.54
C GLY A 29 -3.60 -13.86 -9.55
N PRO A 30 -2.38 -13.71 -10.07
CA PRO A 30 -1.25 -13.20 -9.28
C PRO A 30 -1.33 -11.69 -9.11
N LEU A 31 -0.41 -11.15 -8.31
CA LEU A 31 -0.24 -9.71 -8.16
C LEU A 31 0.20 -9.07 -9.50
N ILE A 32 -0.15 -7.81 -9.69
CA ILE A 32 0.32 -7.07 -10.88
C ILE A 32 1.85 -6.95 -10.85
N PRO A 33 2.52 -7.16 -11.99
CA PRO A 33 4.00 -7.19 -12.02
C PRO A 33 4.66 -5.90 -11.54
N GLU A 34 4.00 -4.77 -11.68
CA GLU A 34 4.52 -3.46 -11.32
C GLU A 34 4.84 -3.33 -9.83
N ILE A 35 4.16 -4.10 -8.98
CA ILE A 35 4.42 -4.07 -7.53
C ILE A 35 5.84 -4.58 -7.26
N HIS A 36 6.17 -5.78 -7.75
CA HIS A 36 7.50 -6.35 -7.55
C HIS A 36 8.57 -5.64 -8.37
N ALA A 37 8.24 -5.07 -9.52
CA ALA A 37 9.18 -4.26 -10.30
C ALA A 37 9.61 -3.01 -9.52
N ASN A 38 8.71 -2.40 -8.75
CA ASN A 38 9.00 -1.22 -7.94
C ASN A 38 9.47 -1.53 -6.52
N ALA A 39 9.25 -2.76 -6.06
CA ALA A 39 9.74 -3.24 -4.76
C ALA A 39 10.40 -4.61 -4.93
N PRO A 40 11.58 -4.67 -5.58
CA PRO A 40 12.25 -5.96 -5.85
C PRO A 40 12.69 -6.68 -4.58
N HIS A 41 12.79 -5.98 -3.47
CA HIS A 41 13.12 -6.54 -2.16
C HIS A 41 11.91 -7.18 -1.45
N ALA A 42 10.71 -7.10 -2.03
CA ALA A 42 9.50 -7.63 -1.41
C ALA A 42 9.58 -9.13 -1.19
N GLN A 43 9.15 -9.57 -0.02
CA GLN A 43 8.97 -10.98 0.29
C GLN A 43 7.54 -11.37 -0.10
N TYR A 44 7.42 -12.32 -1.03
CA TYR A 44 6.12 -12.84 -1.46
C TYR A 44 5.73 -14.05 -0.62
N VAL A 45 4.50 -14.06 -0.11
CA VAL A 45 3.91 -15.19 0.62
C VAL A 45 2.66 -15.64 -0.12
N ALA A 46 2.70 -16.82 -0.74
CA ALA A 46 1.54 -17.41 -1.39
C ALA A 46 0.63 -18.00 -0.32
N ARG A 47 -0.62 -17.55 -0.26
CA ARG A 47 -1.62 -18.11 0.65
C ARG A 47 -2.23 -19.38 0.04
N LYS A 48 -2.83 -20.20 0.90
CA LYS A 48 -3.47 -21.47 0.50
C LYS A 48 -4.99 -21.34 0.46
N GLY A 49 -5.48 -20.17 0.01
CA GLY A 49 -6.90 -19.89 -0.10
C GLY A 49 -7.47 -19.00 1.01
N GLU A 50 -6.71 -18.69 2.05
CA GLU A 50 -7.18 -17.81 3.12
C GLU A 50 -7.56 -16.44 2.54
N ILE A 51 -8.80 -16.04 2.75
CA ILE A 51 -9.33 -14.74 2.29
C ILE A 51 -8.68 -13.62 3.08
N ASN A 52 -8.65 -13.73 4.40
CA ASN A 52 -7.92 -12.82 5.26
C ASN A 52 -6.46 -13.25 5.32
N ALA A 53 -5.55 -12.40 4.88
CA ALA A 53 -4.11 -12.69 4.95
C ALA A 53 -3.65 -12.96 6.38
N TRP A 54 -4.29 -12.35 7.37
CA TRP A 54 -3.94 -12.56 8.78
C TRP A 54 -4.28 -13.96 9.30
N ASP A 55 -5.10 -14.72 8.55
CA ASP A 55 -5.38 -16.12 8.86
C ASP A 55 -4.28 -17.07 8.33
N ASN A 56 -3.32 -16.56 7.57
CA ASN A 56 -2.19 -17.34 7.07
C ASN A 56 -1.00 -17.18 8.02
N PRO A 57 -0.55 -18.26 8.67
CA PRO A 57 0.55 -18.17 9.64
C PRO A 57 1.88 -17.72 9.05
N GLU A 58 2.17 -18.09 7.80
CA GLU A 58 3.41 -17.70 7.13
C GLU A 58 3.43 -16.21 6.84
N PHE A 59 2.27 -15.64 6.44
CA PHE A 59 2.15 -14.21 6.22
C PHE A 59 2.36 -13.43 7.52
N VAL A 60 1.68 -13.82 8.59
CA VAL A 60 1.82 -13.18 9.91
C VAL A 60 3.26 -13.29 10.42
N ALA A 61 3.89 -14.46 10.25
CA ALA A 61 5.28 -14.67 10.65
C ALA A 61 6.23 -13.74 9.87
N ALA A 62 6.01 -13.56 8.56
CA ALA A 62 6.81 -12.66 7.75
C ALA A 62 6.68 -11.20 8.22
N VAL A 63 5.46 -10.78 8.56
CA VAL A 63 5.23 -9.43 9.10
C VAL A 63 5.95 -9.26 10.44
N LYS A 64 5.78 -10.20 11.36
CA LYS A 64 6.44 -10.16 12.69
C LYS A 64 7.96 -10.15 12.58
N ALA A 65 8.52 -10.87 11.62
CA ALA A 65 9.97 -10.95 11.41
C ALA A 65 10.59 -9.60 11.03
N THR A 66 9.81 -8.64 10.51
CA THR A 66 10.31 -7.29 10.22
C THR A 66 10.61 -6.49 11.47
N GLY A 67 10.05 -6.87 12.61
CA GLY A 67 10.17 -6.12 13.87
C GLY A 67 9.43 -4.77 13.89
N ARG A 68 8.69 -4.45 12.84
CA ARG A 68 7.97 -3.18 12.75
C ARG A 68 6.66 -3.23 13.54
N LYS A 69 6.30 -2.11 14.13
CA LYS A 69 5.07 -1.95 14.94
C LYS A 69 3.97 -1.24 14.18
N THR A 70 4.30 -0.62 13.06
CA THR A 70 3.37 0.14 12.22
C THR A 70 3.32 -0.52 10.86
N LEU A 71 2.10 -0.73 10.34
CA LEU A 71 1.86 -1.33 9.04
C LEU A 71 1.16 -0.34 8.13
N ILE A 72 1.54 -0.37 6.86
CA ILE A 72 0.86 0.32 5.76
C ILE A 72 0.29 -0.77 4.88
N ILE A 73 -1.03 -0.83 4.76
CA ILE A 73 -1.73 -1.92 4.08
C ILE A 73 -2.53 -1.40 2.91
N ALA A 74 -2.43 -2.07 1.78
CA ALA A 74 -3.27 -1.87 0.61
C ALA A 74 -3.65 -3.23 0.03
N GLY A 75 -4.77 -3.32 -0.63
CA GLY A 75 -5.21 -4.57 -1.24
C GLY A 75 -6.47 -4.44 -2.07
N THR A 76 -6.67 -5.37 -2.95
CA THR A 76 -7.85 -5.54 -3.77
C THR A 76 -8.47 -6.90 -3.41
N ILE A 77 -9.67 -6.91 -2.94
CA ILE A 77 -10.74 -5.90 -2.88
C ILE A 77 -10.64 -5.12 -1.56
N THR A 78 -10.94 -3.81 -1.59
CA THR A 78 -10.86 -2.91 -0.44
C THR A 78 -11.59 -3.44 0.79
N SER A 79 -12.84 -3.90 0.64
CA SER A 79 -13.67 -4.37 1.77
C SER A 79 -13.25 -5.71 2.35
N VAL A 80 -12.34 -6.41 1.71
CA VAL A 80 -11.92 -7.78 2.07
C VAL A 80 -10.40 -7.83 2.26
N CYS A 81 -9.64 -7.80 1.19
CA CYS A 81 -8.19 -8.02 1.23
C CYS A 81 -7.41 -6.88 1.91
N MET A 82 -7.95 -5.67 1.89
CA MET A 82 -7.41 -4.56 2.67
C MET A 82 -7.98 -4.56 4.08
N ALA A 83 -9.31 -4.63 4.21
CA ALA A 83 -10.00 -4.42 5.49
C ALA A 83 -9.73 -5.53 6.51
N PHE A 84 -9.82 -6.80 6.11
CA PHE A 84 -9.71 -7.90 7.06
C PHE A 84 -8.34 -7.97 7.74
N PRO A 85 -7.21 -7.99 7.02
CA PRO A 85 -5.92 -8.01 7.69
C PRO A 85 -5.64 -6.72 8.47
N SER A 86 -6.16 -5.57 8.03
CA SER A 86 -6.01 -4.31 8.76
C SER A 86 -6.66 -4.37 10.13
N ILE A 87 -7.89 -4.85 10.19
CA ILE A 87 -8.64 -5.00 11.45
C ILE A 87 -7.96 -6.03 12.36
N SER A 88 -7.56 -7.17 11.79
CA SER A 88 -6.88 -8.23 12.54
C SER A 88 -5.54 -7.76 13.12
N ALA A 89 -4.77 -7.00 12.34
CA ALA A 89 -3.48 -6.48 12.79
C ALA A 89 -3.64 -5.48 13.94
N VAL A 90 -4.66 -4.61 13.90
CA VAL A 90 -4.97 -3.71 15.02
C VAL A 90 -5.28 -4.52 16.29
N ALA A 91 -6.06 -5.59 16.15
CA ALA A 91 -6.37 -6.47 17.29
C ALA A 91 -5.12 -7.13 17.88
N ASP A 92 -4.11 -7.37 17.07
CA ASP A 92 -2.80 -7.92 17.48
C ASP A 92 -1.82 -6.84 17.99
N GLY A 93 -2.25 -5.59 18.11
CA GLY A 93 -1.46 -4.52 18.71
C GLY A 93 -0.65 -3.68 17.73
N TYR A 94 -0.85 -3.84 16.41
CA TYR A 94 -0.20 -3.00 15.41
C TYR A 94 -0.92 -1.66 15.25
N LYS A 95 -0.17 -0.63 14.91
CA LYS A 95 -0.72 0.60 14.34
C LYS A 95 -0.85 0.40 12.84
N VAL A 96 -2.04 0.61 12.29
CA VAL A 96 -2.32 0.28 10.88
C VAL A 96 -2.84 1.49 10.14
N PHE A 97 -2.17 1.81 9.03
CA PHE A 97 -2.61 2.78 8.03
C PHE A 97 -3.08 2.02 6.79
N ALA A 98 -4.33 2.26 6.38
CA ALA A 98 -4.91 1.63 5.20
C ALA A 98 -4.93 2.64 4.04
N VAL A 99 -4.29 2.28 2.93
CA VAL A 99 -4.15 3.17 1.77
C VAL A 99 -5.30 2.92 0.81
N ILE A 100 -6.31 3.76 0.89
CA ILE A 100 -7.61 3.55 0.23
C ILE A 100 -7.50 3.67 -1.29
N ASP A 101 -6.78 4.67 -1.80
CA ASP A 101 -6.64 4.88 -3.25
C ASP A 101 -5.63 3.94 -3.93
N ALA A 102 -4.91 3.14 -3.15
CA ALA A 102 -4.08 2.04 -3.64
C ALA A 102 -4.78 0.68 -3.50
N SER A 103 -6.03 0.68 -3.06
CA SER A 103 -6.88 -0.50 -2.88
C SER A 103 -8.04 -0.45 -3.88
N GLY A 104 -8.40 -1.59 -4.44
CA GLY A 104 -9.44 -1.66 -5.46
C GLY A 104 -10.80 -2.02 -4.89
N THR A 105 -11.80 -1.15 -5.08
CA THR A 105 -13.18 -1.42 -4.70
C THR A 105 -14.04 -1.73 -5.93
N TYR A 106 -15.15 -2.45 -5.74
CA TYR A 106 -16.10 -2.74 -6.82
C TYR A 106 -17.29 -1.77 -6.83
N SER A 107 -17.46 -0.97 -5.78
CA SER A 107 -18.51 0.06 -5.74
C SER A 107 -18.15 1.15 -4.74
N LYS A 108 -18.73 2.34 -4.95
CA LYS A 108 -18.57 3.46 -4.03
C LYS A 108 -19.18 3.13 -2.66
N MET A 109 -20.34 2.50 -2.65
CA MET A 109 -21.01 2.12 -1.40
C MET A 109 -20.14 1.18 -0.56
N ALA A 110 -19.55 0.15 -1.19
CA ALA A 110 -18.68 -0.79 -0.49
C ALA A 110 -17.47 -0.08 0.11
N GLN A 111 -16.87 0.87 -0.61
CA GLN A 111 -15.76 1.66 -0.09
C GLN A 111 -16.17 2.53 1.09
N GLU A 112 -17.31 3.20 1.02
CA GLU A 112 -17.81 4.06 2.10
C GLU A 112 -18.11 3.25 3.37
N ILE A 113 -18.76 2.10 3.22
CA ILE A 113 -19.02 1.19 4.34
C ILE A 113 -17.71 0.70 4.95
N THR A 114 -16.74 0.34 4.12
CA THR A 114 -15.45 -0.15 4.57
C THR A 114 -14.68 0.92 5.34
N LEU A 115 -14.70 2.16 4.86
CA LEU A 115 -14.08 3.29 5.57
C LEU A 115 -14.63 3.44 6.99
N ALA A 116 -15.96 3.41 7.13
CA ALA A 116 -16.60 3.48 8.45
C ALA A 116 -16.18 2.31 9.34
N ARG A 117 -16.15 1.10 8.79
CA ARG A 117 -15.80 -0.12 9.51
C ARG A 117 -14.37 -0.12 10.02
N VAL A 118 -13.41 0.21 9.16
CA VAL A 118 -11.99 0.16 9.53
C VAL A 118 -11.63 1.27 10.52
N VAL A 119 -12.22 2.46 10.38
CA VAL A 119 -12.04 3.56 11.34
C VAL A 119 -12.56 3.16 12.71
N GLN A 120 -13.74 2.54 12.76
CA GLN A 120 -14.31 2.06 14.03
C GLN A 120 -13.43 1.02 14.71
N ALA A 121 -12.71 0.22 13.92
CA ALA A 121 -11.80 -0.80 14.44
C ALA A 121 -10.42 -0.24 14.84
N GLY A 122 -10.16 1.04 14.63
CA GLY A 122 -8.90 1.67 14.98
C GLY A 122 -7.87 1.76 13.85
N VAL A 123 -8.26 1.44 12.62
CA VAL A 123 -7.42 1.61 11.44
C VAL A 123 -7.50 3.06 10.98
N VAL A 124 -6.36 3.63 10.57
CA VAL A 124 -6.30 4.99 10.05
C VAL A 124 -6.28 4.95 8.52
N PRO A 125 -7.34 5.44 7.84
CA PRO A 125 -7.32 5.51 6.38
C PRO A 125 -6.44 6.65 5.90
N MET A 126 -5.71 6.39 4.81
CA MET A 126 -4.83 7.34 4.15
C MET A 126 -4.97 7.24 2.63
N ASP A 127 -4.46 8.24 1.94
CA ASP A 127 -4.22 8.18 0.50
C ASP A 127 -2.72 8.08 0.21
N THR A 128 -2.37 7.69 -1.00
CA THR A 128 -0.97 7.44 -1.38
C THR A 128 -0.11 8.70 -1.29
N ALA A 129 -0.64 9.86 -1.68
CA ALA A 129 0.11 11.12 -1.59
C ALA A 129 0.45 11.49 -0.15
N ALA A 130 -0.49 11.28 0.77
CA ALA A 130 -0.24 11.53 2.19
C ALA A 130 0.80 10.58 2.77
N VAL A 131 0.76 9.30 2.40
CA VAL A 131 1.79 8.32 2.79
C VAL A 131 3.16 8.75 2.27
N ALA A 132 3.25 9.11 1.00
CA ALA A 132 4.50 9.57 0.39
C ALA A 132 5.06 10.78 1.14
N SER A 133 4.21 11.77 1.40
CA SER A 133 4.64 13.02 2.04
C SER A 133 5.07 12.84 3.48
N GLU A 134 4.38 12.00 4.24
CA GLU A 134 4.77 11.72 5.63
C GLU A 134 6.11 10.99 5.71
N ILE A 135 6.38 10.07 4.80
CA ILE A 135 7.64 9.33 4.76
C ILE A 135 8.77 10.21 4.23
N GLN A 136 8.52 10.96 3.17
CA GLN A 136 9.50 11.86 2.55
C GLN A 136 9.91 13.00 3.48
N ARG A 137 8.98 13.62 4.14
CA ARG A 137 9.11 14.71 5.14
C ARG A 137 9.58 16.04 4.59
N THR A 138 10.47 16.09 3.61
CA THR A 138 11.07 17.32 3.10
C THR A 138 11.51 17.15 1.65
N TRP A 139 11.47 18.25 0.89
CA TRP A 139 12.09 18.31 -0.43
C TRP A 139 13.60 18.62 -0.34
N ASN A 140 14.08 19.02 0.84
CA ASN A 140 15.50 19.30 1.07
C ASN A 140 16.23 17.98 1.36
N ARG A 141 16.44 17.20 0.29
CA ARG A 141 17.09 15.89 0.33
C ARG A 141 17.67 15.57 -1.05
N GLU A 142 18.73 14.76 -1.08
CA GLU A 142 19.45 14.44 -2.31
C GLU A 142 18.60 13.69 -3.33
N ASP A 143 17.69 12.84 -2.87
CA ASP A 143 16.81 12.03 -3.71
C ASP A 143 15.45 12.70 -4.02
N ALA A 144 15.36 14.03 -3.87
CA ALA A 144 14.13 14.77 -4.11
C ALA A 144 13.54 14.53 -5.51
N GLY A 145 14.40 14.38 -6.54
CA GLY A 145 13.96 14.09 -7.90
C GLY A 145 13.24 12.75 -8.03
N GLU A 146 13.73 11.72 -7.35
CA GLU A 146 13.08 10.40 -7.33
C GLU A 146 11.72 10.45 -6.62
N TRP A 147 11.61 11.22 -5.54
CA TRP A 147 10.35 11.43 -4.85
C TRP A 147 9.35 12.22 -5.70
N ALA A 148 9.81 13.24 -6.42
CA ALA A 148 8.95 14.00 -7.34
C ALA A 148 8.35 13.08 -8.41
N GLU A 149 9.14 12.14 -8.94
CA GLU A 149 8.67 11.16 -9.92
C GLU A 149 7.57 10.26 -9.35
N VAL A 150 7.65 9.87 -8.08
CA VAL A 150 6.60 9.08 -7.43
C VAL A 150 5.25 9.80 -7.52
N TYR A 151 5.21 11.10 -7.24
CA TYR A 151 3.97 11.87 -7.29
C TYR A 151 3.36 11.93 -8.69
N THR A 152 4.16 11.88 -9.74
CA THR A 152 3.64 11.85 -11.12
C THR A 152 2.84 10.58 -11.41
N HIS A 153 3.14 9.48 -10.72
CA HIS A 153 2.40 8.23 -10.82
C HIS A 153 1.16 8.18 -9.92
N ILE A 154 1.10 9.06 -8.92
CA ILE A 154 -0.06 9.17 -8.02
C ILE A 154 -1.16 10.02 -8.67
N PHE A 155 -0.78 11.20 -9.18
CA PHE A 155 -1.71 12.08 -9.88
C PHE A 155 -0.99 12.73 -11.08
N PRO A 156 -1.43 12.40 -12.32
CA PRO A 156 -0.74 12.83 -13.56
C PRO A 156 -0.63 14.35 -13.72
N ALA A 157 -1.56 15.11 -13.14
CA ALA A 157 -1.50 16.58 -13.17
C ALA A 157 -0.21 17.14 -12.55
N TYR A 158 0.44 16.41 -11.64
CA TYR A 158 1.69 16.85 -11.05
C TYR A 158 2.83 16.89 -12.08
N GLN A 159 2.84 15.97 -13.05
CA GLN A 159 3.78 15.99 -14.16
C GLN A 159 3.66 17.29 -14.96
N LEU A 160 2.43 17.71 -15.23
CA LEU A 160 2.17 18.96 -15.94
C LEU A 160 2.67 20.18 -15.17
N LEU A 161 2.53 20.18 -13.86
CA LEU A 161 3.05 21.26 -13.00
C LEU A 161 4.58 21.33 -13.07
N ILE A 162 5.26 20.18 -13.00
CA ILE A 162 6.72 20.13 -13.11
C ILE A 162 7.18 20.64 -14.46
N GLU A 163 6.55 20.20 -15.55
CA GLU A 163 6.88 20.65 -16.91
C GLU A 163 6.66 22.15 -17.09
N SER A 164 5.54 22.66 -16.58
CA SER A 164 5.21 24.08 -16.64
C SER A 164 6.24 24.93 -15.89
N TYR A 165 6.61 24.51 -14.70
CA TYR A 165 7.63 25.19 -13.90
C TYR A 165 8.98 25.19 -14.61
N SER A 166 9.40 24.05 -15.14
CA SER A 166 10.69 23.92 -15.83
C SER A 166 10.77 24.80 -17.09
N LYS A 167 9.67 24.92 -17.83
CA LYS A 167 9.60 25.79 -19.01
C LYS A 167 9.64 27.27 -18.67
N ALA A 168 9.19 27.66 -17.48
CA ALA A 168 9.18 29.03 -17.02
C ALA A 168 10.57 29.53 -16.52
N GLN A 169 11.49 28.59 -16.26
CA GLN A 169 12.86 28.94 -15.85
C GLN A 169 13.76 29.19 -17.03
#